data_8a6e65599db7aa9118e74666725d7db9
#
_entry.id   8a6e65599db7aa9118e74666725d7db9
#
_cell.length_a   1.000
_cell.length_b   1.000
_cell.length_c   1.000
_cell.angle_alpha   90.00
_cell.angle_beta   90.00
_cell.angle_gamma   90.00
#
_symmetry.space_group_name_H-M   'P 1'
#
loop_
_entity.id
_entity.type
_entity.pdbx_description
1 polymer ?
#
loop_
_entity_poly.entity_id
_entity_poly.type
_entity_poly.pdbx_seq_one_letter_code
_entity_poly.pdbx_strand_id
1 'polypeptide(L)'
;MKYKVIFILSAVCGVLALNSINFMGCDSGTTTQLGEPVSFNRDIQPILAENCSFPGCHNSTDKQAGFDLTSWESTMLTGSTFGAEIIPYNASWSHMVKHINRIDTNISPFLEPLMPQALMPYSNGMPLPPNQLMKIVDWINQGAKNDNGQVAFQNITNKAFITNQASDFVAVVNLDNNHLVRLIDVGGRDNATQPLDAPHVITIDNQGRYFYVSLIAEGYLEKYDAMTYQRVGRMYAGNSPAHIILSNDGTRGWYTNFDATLAQKEMKEFDTQSMTITRVIEEFRMTMPHGLRLTRSEEYVLMATEGSEFFYIIQASTGQILDTYPVDPSVPPNGIGTNNFVPYQIAITPDDKFAYITCLKSNDVRVFDLVNRAFILTIPVGLNPLAHEISPDGRWCYVPNRNSNSVSVIDLTTNTVVKTIANVGAQPHKIDFTADGRYAYVTCESVSGGFVHHPPNSGKTPGTTAVIDVWAGHNKIKDIEMASFPAGICITPGLGN
;
A
#
# COMPACT_ATOMS: atom_id res chain seq x y z
N MET A 1 -53.74 20.94 45.37
CA MET A 1 -52.85 20.99 46.54
C MET A 1 -51.49 21.37 46.11
N LYS A 2 -51.00 22.53 46.51
CA LYS A 2 -49.67 23.10 46.17
C LYS A 2 -48.66 22.57 47.17
N TYR A 3 -47.49 22.19 46.71
CA TYR A 3 -46.28 22.23 47.53
C TYR A 3 -45.13 22.82 46.76
N LYS A 4 -44.60 23.90 47.25
CA LYS A 4 -43.37 24.59 46.95
C LYS A 4 -42.18 23.80 47.55
N VAL A 5 -41.08 23.71 46.88
CA VAL A 5 -39.79 23.35 47.49
C VAL A 5 -38.78 24.44 47.20
N ILE A 6 -38.12 24.80 48.24
CA ILE A 6 -37.25 25.96 48.47
C ILE A 6 -35.84 25.61 47.99
N PHE A 7 -35.19 26.57 47.35
CA PHE A 7 -33.72 26.57 47.06
C PHE A 7 -32.93 26.86 48.33
N ILE A 8 -31.88 26.10 48.57
CA ILE A 8 -30.81 26.50 49.50
C ILE A 8 -29.49 26.45 48.69
N LEU A 9 -28.90 27.65 48.48
CA LEU A 9 -27.51 27.83 48.10
C LEU A 9 -26.62 27.59 49.31
N SER A 10 -25.61 26.81 49.19
CA SER A 10 -24.41 26.88 50.02
C SER A 10 -23.16 26.77 49.17
N ALA A 11 -22.41 27.86 49.09
CA ALA A 11 -21.11 27.95 48.50
C ALA A 11 -20.09 27.33 49.46
N VAL A 12 -19.24 26.44 48.93
CA VAL A 12 -17.96 26.09 49.57
C VAL A 12 -16.89 26.05 48.52
N CYS A 13 -15.89 26.90 48.66
CA CYS A 13 -14.61 26.86 47.96
C CYS A 13 -13.81 25.58 48.31
N GLY A 14 -13.25 24.90 47.32
CA GLY A 14 -12.36 23.78 47.59
C GLY A 14 -11.61 23.32 46.36
N VAL A 15 -10.40 23.82 46.22
CA VAL A 15 -9.19 23.18 45.64
C VAL A 15 -9.38 22.35 44.36
N LEU A 16 -8.85 22.88 43.25
CA LEU A 16 -8.55 22.19 42.01
C LEU A 16 -7.52 21.07 42.25
N ALA A 17 -7.97 19.83 42.19
CA ALA A 17 -7.12 18.67 41.92
C ALA A 17 -7.37 18.26 40.48
N LEU A 18 -6.38 18.44 39.62
CA LEU A 18 -6.33 17.90 38.26
C LEU A 18 -6.27 16.38 38.35
N ASN A 19 -7.40 15.73 38.20
CA ASN A 19 -7.45 14.29 37.89
C ASN A 19 -7.42 14.12 36.37
N SER A 20 -6.29 13.65 35.91
CA SER A 20 -6.13 13.08 34.56
C SER A 20 -7.09 11.90 34.42
N ILE A 21 -8.15 12.08 33.65
CA ILE A 21 -9.04 10.99 33.24
C ILE A 21 -8.29 10.21 32.18
N ASN A 22 -7.73 9.07 32.58
CA ASN A 22 -7.30 8.04 31.66
C ASN A 22 -8.56 7.43 31.02
N PHE A 23 -8.79 7.71 29.76
CA PHE A 23 -9.66 6.88 28.94
C PHE A 23 -8.95 5.53 28.74
N MET A 24 -9.32 4.54 29.53
CA MET A 24 -9.06 3.15 29.22
C MET A 24 -9.97 2.76 28.06
N GLY A 25 -9.46 2.85 26.83
CA GLY A 25 -9.94 2.06 25.73
C GLY A 25 -9.61 0.60 26.02
N CYS A 26 -10.60 -0.27 26.12
CA CYS A 26 -10.38 -1.71 26.11
C CYS A 26 -9.92 -2.11 24.72
N ASP A 27 -8.61 -2.12 24.53
CA ASP A 27 -7.97 -2.80 23.41
C ASP A 27 -7.67 -4.22 23.87
N SER A 28 -8.46 -5.20 23.40
CA SER A 28 -8.24 -6.63 23.69
C SER A 28 -7.17 -7.23 22.79
N GLY A 29 -6.19 -6.43 22.38
CA GLY A 29 -4.95 -6.92 21.83
C GLY A 29 -4.12 -7.54 22.93
N THR A 30 -3.66 -8.78 22.78
CA THR A 30 -2.65 -9.39 23.60
C THR A 30 -1.46 -8.45 23.71
N THR A 31 -1.39 -7.71 24.82
CA THR A 31 -0.18 -6.97 25.19
C THR A 31 0.90 -8.01 25.44
N THR A 32 1.70 -8.29 24.41
CA THR A 32 3.04 -8.82 24.63
C THR A 32 3.71 -7.85 25.57
N GLN A 33 3.98 -8.26 26.79
CA GLN A 33 4.70 -7.47 27.77
C GLN A 33 6.05 -7.10 27.12
N LEU A 34 6.18 -5.87 26.63
CA LEU A 34 7.46 -5.40 26.09
C LEU A 34 8.47 -5.55 27.21
N GLY A 35 9.55 -6.30 26.95
CA GLY A 35 10.67 -6.46 27.88
C GLY A 35 11.26 -5.11 28.31
N GLU A 36 12.19 -5.13 29.25
CA GLU A 36 12.95 -3.94 29.66
C GLU A 36 13.46 -3.16 28.45
N PRO A 37 13.46 -1.81 28.49
CA PRO A 37 13.94 -0.98 27.39
C PRO A 37 15.36 -1.36 26.95
N VAL A 38 15.51 -1.71 25.68
CA VAL A 38 16.78 -2.12 25.09
C VAL A 38 17.52 -0.90 24.57
N SER A 39 18.73 -0.67 25.07
CA SER A 39 19.64 0.41 24.64
C SER A 39 20.53 -0.06 23.50
N PHE A 40 20.67 0.73 22.44
CA PHE A 40 21.55 0.38 21.34
C PHE A 40 23.01 0.24 21.80
N ASN A 41 23.56 1.26 22.46
CA ASN A 41 24.97 1.26 22.84
C ASN A 41 25.31 0.27 23.97
N ARG A 42 24.37 0.07 24.90
CA ARG A 42 24.61 -0.84 26.03
C ARG A 42 24.38 -2.29 25.66
N ASP A 43 23.32 -2.58 24.92
CA ASP A 43 22.81 -3.94 24.75
C ASP A 43 23.04 -4.51 23.34
N ILE A 44 22.98 -3.68 22.29
CA ILE A 44 23.03 -4.13 20.90
C ILE A 44 24.43 -3.98 20.29
N GLN A 45 25.04 -2.79 20.43
CA GLN A 45 26.35 -2.52 19.84
C GLN A 45 27.43 -3.53 20.26
N PRO A 46 27.50 -4.00 21.52
CA PRO A 46 28.47 -5.04 21.90
C PRO A 46 28.25 -6.37 21.17
N ILE A 47 26.98 -6.77 20.96
CA ILE A 47 26.65 -7.99 20.20
C ILE A 47 27.10 -7.86 18.76
N LEU A 48 26.83 -6.70 18.12
CA LEU A 48 27.21 -6.45 16.73
C LEU A 48 28.76 -6.37 16.59
N ALA A 49 29.43 -5.74 17.53
CA ALA A 49 30.89 -5.62 17.51
C ALA A 49 31.58 -6.97 17.64
N GLU A 50 31.08 -7.84 18.50
CA GLU A 50 31.66 -9.18 18.73
C GLU A 50 31.39 -10.14 17.56
N ASN A 51 30.20 -10.06 16.94
CA ASN A 51 29.74 -11.12 16.04
C ASN A 51 29.61 -10.69 14.57
N CYS A 52 29.60 -9.39 14.25
CA CYS A 52 29.20 -8.91 12.92
C CYS A 52 30.14 -7.85 12.32
N SER A 53 30.67 -6.88 13.11
CA SER A 53 31.38 -5.71 12.61
C SER A 53 32.91 -5.80 12.71
N PHE A 54 33.48 -6.98 12.66
CA PHE A 54 34.94 -7.19 12.62
C PHE A 54 35.51 -7.15 11.19
N PRO A 55 36.87 -7.14 11.01
CA PRO A 55 37.49 -7.10 9.69
C PRO A 55 37.02 -8.20 8.73
N GLY A 56 36.72 -7.81 7.50
CA GLY A 56 36.17 -8.70 6.47
C GLY A 56 34.63 -8.84 6.50
N CYS A 57 33.93 -8.18 7.43
CA CYS A 57 32.49 -8.28 7.58
C CYS A 57 31.81 -6.90 7.49
N HIS A 58 30.91 -6.56 8.43
CA HIS A 58 30.07 -5.37 8.37
C HIS A 58 30.65 -4.19 9.18
N ASN A 59 31.96 -3.95 9.09
CA ASN A 59 32.62 -2.79 9.66
C ASN A 59 32.59 -1.60 8.70
N SER A 60 33.05 -0.43 9.18
CA SER A 60 33.04 0.82 8.41
C SER A 60 33.96 0.82 7.17
N THR A 61 34.91 -0.11 7.07
CA THR A 61 35.85 -0.23 5.96
C THR A 61 35.38 -1.26 4.92
N ASP A 62 35.07 -2.47 5.37
CA ASP A 62 34.78 -3.59 4.46
C ASP A 62 33.32 -3.61 3.97
N LYS A 63 32.37 -3.23 4.83
CA LYS A 63 30.94 -3.09 4.50
C LYS A 63 30.40 -4.18 3.58
N GLN A 64 30.54 -5.44 4.00
CA GLN A 64 30.00 -6.54 3.18
C GLN A 64 28.54 -6.29 2.80
N ALA A 65 28.20 -6.48 1.52
CA ALA A 65 26.92 -6.09 0.93
C ALA A 65 26.56 -4.60 1.13
N GLY A 66 27.53 -3.71 1.38
CA GLY A 66 27.30 -2.29 1.65
C GLY A 66 26.83 -2.00 3.08
N PHE A 67 26.66 -3.00 3.94
CA PHE A 67 26.06 -2.87 5.27
C PHE A 67 27.11 -2.64 6.35
N ASP A 68 26.93 -1.58 7.17
CA ASP A 68 27.83 -1.14 8.23
C ASP A 68 27.11 -1.19 9.57
N LEU A 69 27.62 -2.02 10.49
CA LEU A 69 27.04 -2.28 11.81
C LEU A 69 27.81 -1.61 12.96
N THR A 70 28.62 -0.59 12.66
CA THR A 70 29.50 0.04 13.67
C THR A 70 28.83 1.13 14.48
N SER A 71 27.73 1.71 14.03
CA SER A 71 26.93 2.70 14.77
C SER A 71 25.45 2.52 14.48
N TRP A 72 24.60 3.14 15.29
CA TRP A 72 23.16 3.14 15.03
C TRP A 72 22.83 3.82 13.70
N GLU A 73 23.46 4.95 13.41
CA GLU A 73 23.24 5.71 12.18
C GLU A 73 23.59 4.87 10.94
N SER A 74 24.76 4.22 10.94
CA SER A 74 25.15 3.36 9.82
C SER A 74 24.26 2.12 9.71
N THR A 75 23.88 1.52 10.82
CA THR A 75 23.01 0.34 10.84
C THR A 75 21.60 0.65 10.32
N MET A 76 21.04 1.80 10.72
CA MET A 76 19.63 2.09 10.46
C MET A 76 19.38 2.98 9.24
N LEU A 77 20.31 3.88 8.89
CA LEU A 77 20.04 4.89 7.87
C LEU A 77 20.64 4.56 6.49
N THR A 78 21.69 3.73 6.43
CA THR A 78 22.35 3.41 5.16
C THR A 78 21.82 2.14 4.50
N GLY A 79 21.41 1.13 5.28
CA GLY A 79 20.98 -0.16 4.77
C GLY A 79 22.10 -0.93 4.04
N SER A 80 21.71 -1.95 3.28
CA SER A 80 22.58 -2.75 2.43
C SER A 80 22.35 -2.44 0.94
N THR A 81 23.08 -3.14 0.05
CA THR A 81 22.81 -3.12 -1.38
C THR A 81 21.41 -3.66 -1.74
N PHE A 82 20.81 -4.41 -0.83
CA PHE A 82 19.46 -4.98 -0.99
C PHE A 82 18.35 -4.11 -0.39
N GLY A 83 18.70 -3.07 0.37
CA GLY A 83 17.75 -2.15 1.00
C GLY A 83 17.92 -2.05 2.51
N ALA A 84 16.82 -1.78 3.22
CA ALA A 84 16.82 -1.73 4.68
C ALA A 84 16.88 -3.14 5.27
N GLU A 85 17.91 -3.40 6.08
CA GLU A 85 18.08 -4.68 6.76
C GLU A 85 17.22 -4.82 8.01
N ILE A 86 16.82 -3.69 8.60
CA ILE A 86 16.05 -3.62 9.83
C ILE A 86 14.80 -2.76 9.59
N ILE A 87 13.64 -3.34 9.88
CA ILE A 87 12.35 -2.67 9.82
C ILE A 87 11.91 -2.39 11.25
N PRO A 88 11.96 -1.14 11.74
CA PRO A 88 11.53 -0.79 13.09
C PRO A 88 10.12 -1.30 13.41
N TYR A 89 9.94 -1.82 14.61
CA TYR A 89 8.74 -2.47 15.14
C TYR A 89 8.36 -3.80 14.47
N ASN A 90 9.23 -4.35 13.59
CA ASN A 90 8.92 -5.60 12.91
C ASN A 90 10.17 -6.47 12.73
N ALA A 91 10.55 -7.20 13.78
CA ALA A 91 11.70 -8.10 13.74
C ALA A 91 11.46 -9.27 12.77
N SER A 92 10.24 -9.79 12.68
CA SER A 92 9.93 -10.98 11.88
C SER A 92 10.13 -10.77 10.37
N TRP A 93 9.97 -9.54 9.88
CA TRP A 93 10.20 -9.18 8.48
C TRP A 93 11.55 -8.51 8.24
N SER A 94 12.32 -8.18 9.30
CA SER A 94 13.65 -7.61 9.17
C SER A 94 14.62 -8.64 8.58
N HIS A 95 15.31 -8.28 7.48
CA HIS A 95 16.24 -9.17 6.79
C HIS A 95 17.37 -9.62 7.72
N MET A 96 17.88 -8.72 8.56
CA MET A 96 18.88 -9.07 9.56
C MET A 96 18.44 -10.26 10.43
N VAL A 97 17.19 -10.27 10.91
CA VAL A 97 16.68 -11.37 11.74
C VAL A 97 16.59 -12.66 10.94
N LYS A 98 16.15 -12.60 9.69
CA LYS A 98 16.10 -13.77 8.80
C LYS A 98 17.48 -14.40 8.63
N HIS A 99 18.54 -13.60 8.56
CA HIS A 99 19.92 -14.09 8.39
C HIS A 99 20.54 -14.67 9.65
N ILE A 100 20.24 -14.11 10.83
CA ILE A 100 20.87 -14.51 12.09
C ILE A 100 20.08 -15.56 12.89
N ASN A 101 18.80 -15.76 12.58
CA ASN A 101 17.95 -16.65 13.32
C ASN A 101 18.09 -18.10 12.82
N ARG A 102 18.79 -18.94 13.56
CA ARG A 102 19.01 -20.37 13.27
C ARG A 102 18.34 -21.29 14.28
N ILE A 103 17.64 -20.76 15.26
CA ILE A 103 17.36 -21.52 16.48
C ILE A 103 15.87 -21.74 16.74
N ASP A 104 15.00 -20.80 16.40
CA ASP A 104 13.62 -20.87 16.89
C ASP A 104 12.59 -20.41 15.84
N THR A 105 11.70 -21.34 15.49
CA THR A 105 10.56 -21.11 14.59
C THR A 105 9.50 -20.17 15.18
N ASN A 106 9.53 -19.93 16.50
CA ASN A 106 8.57 -19.02 17.14
C ASN A 106 8.97 -17.53 17.05
N ILE A 107 10.26 -17.24 16.79
CA ILE A 107 10.77 -15.86 16.70
C ILE A 107 10.39 -15.21 15.37
N SER A 108 10.36 -15.98 14.31
CA SER A 108 9.94 -15.55 13.01
C SER A 108 9.34 -16.73 12.25
N PRO A 109 8.18 -16.55 11.62
CA PRO A 109 7.65 -17.59 10.73
C PRO A 109 8.57 -17.86 9.54
N PHE A 110 9.67 -17.14 9.41
CA PHE A 110 10.64 -17.21 8.32
C PHE A 110 11.94 -17.96 8.69
N LEU A 111 11.83 -18.99 9.53
CA LEU A 111 12.96 -19.75 10.03
C LEU A 111 13.34 -20.98 9.24
N GLU A 112 13.07 -21.01 7.99
CA GLU A 112 13.82 -21.97 7.18
C GLU A 112 15.18 -21.36 6.83
N PRO A 113 16.27 -22.16 6.86
CA PRO A 113 17.56 -21.70 6.42
C PRO A 113 17.45 -21.30 4.94
N LEU A 114 17.26 -20.01 4.75
CA LEU A 114 16.91 -19.42 3.48
C LEU A 114 17.94 -19.69 2.39
N MET A 115 19.17 -19.78 2.77
CA MET A 115 20.28 -20.32 1.99
C MET A 115 21.38 -20.70 2.98
N PRO A 116 21.97 -21.89 2.90
CA PRO A 116 23.13 -22.23 3.73
C PRO A 116 24.28 -21.22 3.61
N GLN A 117 24.36 -20.52 2.47
CA GLN A 117 25.37 -19.51 2.18
C GLN A 117 25.06 -18.11 2.72
N ALA A 118 23.81 -17.83 3.10
CA ALA A 118 23.37 -16.51 3.62
C ALA A 118 23.21 -16.47 5.14
N LEU A 119 23.49 -17.57 5.82
CA LEU A 119 23.38 -17.64 7.28
C LEU A 119 24.52 -16.88 7.97
N MET A 120 24.17 -15.96 8.86
CA MET A 120 25.13 -15.17 9.65
C MET A 120 25.09 -15.61 11.13
N PRO A 121 26.14 -15.38 11.93
CA PRO A 121 27.47 -14.94 11.53
C PRO A 121 28.30 -16.05 10.85
N TYR A 122 29.10 -15.64 9.87
CA TYR A 122 29.93 -16.57 9.09
C TYR A 122 31.17 -17.06 9.81
N SER A 123 31.67 -16.31 10.77
CA SER A 123 33.07 -16.40 11.25
C SER A 123 33.48 -17.73 11.87
N ASN A 124 32.55 -18.53 12.35
CA ASN A 124 32.84 -19.83 12.94
C ASN A 124 31.69 -20.84 12.79
N GLY A 125 30.69 -20.50 11.96
CA GLY A 125 29.55 -21.36 11.71
C GLY A 125 28.58 -21.52 12.91
N MET A 126 28.85 -20.84 14.01
CA MET A 126 28.02 -20.92 15.22
C MET A 126 26.89 -19.87 15.19
N PRO A 127 25.65 -20.26 15.52
CA PRO A 127 24.56 -19.31 15.69
C PRO A 127 24.80 -18.37 16.87
N LEU A 128 24.17 -17.17 16.83
CA LEU A 128 24.14 -16.32 18.01
C LEU A 128 23.53 -17.07 19.20
N PRO A 129 24.04 -16.84 20.42
CA PRO A 129 23.39 -17.32 21.64
C PRO A 129 21.93 -16.85 21.69
N PRO A 130 20.97 -17.67 22.13
CA PRO A 130 19.54 -17.32 22.13
C PRO A 130 19.23 -16.00 22.83
N ASN A 131 19.91 -15.69 23.92
CA ASN A 131 19.73 -14.45 24.66
C ASN A 131 20.22 -13.20 23.87
N GLN A 132 21.26 -13.33 23.05
CA GLN A 132 21.74 -12.24 22.19
C GLN A 132 20.79 -12.02 21.00
N LEU A 133 20.32 -13.13 20.38
CA LEU A 133 19.32 -13.05 19.33
C LEU A 133 18.04 -12.39 19.82
N MET A 134 17.50 -12.84 20.97
CA MET A 134 16.28 -12.24 21.55
C MET A 134 16.46 -10.77 21.89
N LYS A 135 17.65 -10.35 22.33
CA LYS A 135 17.94 -8.95 22.60
C LYS A 135 17.84 -8.08 21.34
N ILE A 136 18.33 -8.57 20.19
CA ILE A 136 18.19 -7.89 18.90
C ILE A 136 16.71 -7.84 18.49
N VAL A 137 15.98 -8.95 18.62
CA VAL A 137 14.54 -9.04 18.31
C VAL A 137 13.74 -8.04 19.15
N ASP A 138 13.98 -8.00 20.46
CA ASP A 138 13.30 -7.08 21.37
C ASP A 138 13.61 -5.61 21.03
N TRP A 139 14.87 -5.30 20.72
CA TRP A 139 15.26 -3.96 20.28
C TRP A 139 14.51 -3.54 19.02
N ILE A 140 14.46 -4.41 18.01
CA ILE A 140 13.73 -4.13 16.76
C ILE A 140 12.24 -3.93 17.03
N ASN A 141 11.60 -4.81 17.80
CA ASN A 141 10.19 -4.73 18.14
C ASN A 141 9.85 -3.50 19.01
N GLN A 142 10.81 -2.95 19.75
CA GLN A 142 10.71 -1.68 20.47
C GLN A 142 10.96 -0.46 19.56
N GLY A 143 11.18 -0.64 18.27
CA GLY A 143 11.36 0.41 17.27
C GLY A 143 12.78 0.63 16.79
N ALA A 144 13.72 -0.25 17.12
CA ALA A 144 15.14 -0.15 16.75
C ALA A 144 15.74 1.23 17.09
N LYS A 145 15.40 1.75 18.25
CA LYS A 145 15.74 3.12 18.69
C LYS A 145 17.21 3.27 19.01
N ASN A 146 17.73 4.50 18.81
CA ASN A 146 18.98 4.90 19.46
C ASN A 146 18.73 5.24 20.94
N ASP A 147 19.82 5.53 21.67
CA ASP A 147 19.72 5.82 23.11
C ASP A 147 19.04 7.16 23.44
N ASN A 148 18.80 8.02 22.44
CA ASN A 148 18.00 9.24 22.56
C ASN A 148 16.51 8.98 22.29
N GLY A 149 16.11 7.72 22.06
CA GLY A 149 14.73 7.33 21.77
C GLY A 149 14.28 7.61 20.33
N GLN A 150 15.18 7.98 19.43
CA GLN A 150 14.85 8.25 18.03
C GLN A 150 14.66 6.94 17.26
N VAL A 151 13.65 6.91 16.43
CA VAL A 151 13.38 5.84 15.46
C VAL A 151 13.83 6.29 14.08
N ALA A 152 14.46 5.40 13.33
CA ALA A 152 14.90 5.72 11.97
C ALA A 152 13.71 6.07 11.07
N PHE A 153 13.88 7.05 10.19
CA PHE A 153 12.88 7.45 9.19
C PHE A 153 11.51 7.84 9.76
N GLN A 154 11.46 8.38 10.98
CA GLN A 154 10.20 8.74 11.64
C GLN A 154 9.49 9.90 10.95
N ASN A 155 10.22 10.86 10.39
CA ASN A 155 9.68 12.12 9.86
C ASN A 155 9.85 12.25 8.35
N ILE A 156 9.87 11.14 7.60
CA ILE A 156 9.96 11.20 6.13
C ILE A 156 8.67 11.76 5.53
N THR A 157 8.81 12.64 4.57
CA THR A 157 7.70 13.25 3.82
C THR A 157 7.56 12.66 2.42
N ASN A 158 8.68 12.32 1.77
CA ASN A 158 8.73 11.73 0.44
C ASN A 158 8.65 10.21 0.54
N LYS A 159 7.44 9.65 0.44
CA LYS A 159 7.20 8.22 0.68
C LYS A 159 6.09 7.63 -0.17
N ALA A 160 6.14 6.33 -0.36
CA ALA A 160 5.05 5.53 -0.90
C ALA A 160 4.44 4.66 0.20
N PHE A 161 3.14 4.45 0.10
CA PHE A 161 2.39 3.46 0.88
C PHE A 161 1.93 2.33 -0.05
N ILE A 162 2.21 1.09 0.33
CA ILE A 162 1.98 -0.09 -0.51
C ILE A 162 1.24 -1.15 0.30
N THR A 163 0.07 -1.57 -0.15
CA THR A 163 -0.66 -2.68 0.48
C THR A 163 0.01 -4.00 0.17
N ASN A 164 0.12 -4.87 1.17
CA ASN A 164 0.63 -6.23 1.05
C ASN A 164 -0.49 -7.21 1.42
N GLN A 165 -1.29 -7.56 0.43
CA GLN A 165 -2.59 -8.19 0.58
C GLN A 165 -2.57 -9.54 1.29
N ALA A 166 -1.53 -10.35 1.10
CA ALA A 166 -1.42 -11.67 1.73
C ALA A 166 -0.68 -11.67 3.08
N SER A 167 -0.39 -10.49 3.63
CA SER A 167 0.31 -10.36 4.92
C SER A 167 -0.25 -9.27 5.83
N ASP A 168 -1.37 -8.65 5.46
CA ASP A 168 -2.12 -7.64 6.23
C ASP A 168 -1.31 -6.41 6.62
N PHE A 169 -0.35 -6.02 5.77
CA PHE A 169 0.47 -4.84 6.00
C PHE A 169 0.26 -3.76 4.96
N VAL A 170 0.40 -2.51 5.40
CA VAL A 170 0.78 -1.40 4.54
C VAL A 170 2.27 -1.13 4.75
N ALA A 171 3.05 -1.32 3.71
CA ALA A 171 4.48 -0.99 3.69
C ALA A 171 4.68 0.50 3.44
N VAL A 172 5.64 1.12 4.13
CA VAL A 172 6.09 2.49 3.88
C VAL A 172 7.49 2.44 3.28
N VAL A 173 7.64 2.98 2.08
CA VAL A 173 8.92 3.11 1.38
C VAL A 173 9.36 4.55 1.42
N ASN A 174 10.58 4.81 1.90
CA ASN A 174 11.24 6.10 1.75
C ASN A 174 11.76 6.22 0.30
N LEU A 175 11.26 7.20 -0.44
CA LEU A 175 11.59 7.37 -1.86
C LEU A 175 12.96 8.04 -2.09
N ASP A 176 13.55 8.66 -1.07
CA ASP A 176 14.86 9.29 -1.19
C ASP A 176 16.00 8.26 -1.35
N ASN A 177 15.80 7.06 -0.79
CA ASN A 177 16.78 5.96 -0.84
C ASN A 177 16.19 4.62 -1.30
N ASN A 178 14.89 4.55 -1.57
CA ASN A 178 14.17 3.34 -1.93
C ASN A 178 14.27 2.23 -0.87
N HIS A 179 14.11 2.58 0.40
CA HIS A 179 14.13 1.63 1.51
C HIS A 179 12.72 1.41 2.07
N LEU A 180 12.38 0.14 2.29
CA LEU A 180 11.22 -0.25 3.09
C LEU A 180 11.51 0.08 4.56
N VAL A 181 10.80 1.05 5.13
CA VAL A 181 11.13 1.61 6.46
C VAL A 181 10.09 1.32 7.53
N ARG A 182 8.90 0.86 7.15
CA ARG A 182 7.83 0.45 8.08
C ARG A 182 6.96 -0.62 7.44
N LEU A 183 6.39 -1.46 8.30
CA LEU A 183 5.22 -2.28 8.00
C LEU A 183 4.16 -1.94 9.04
N ILE A 184 3.05 -1.39 8.58
CA ILE A 184 1.90 -0.99 9.40
C ILE A 184 0.93 -2.17 9.34
N ASP A 185 0.62 -2.75 10.49
CA ASP A 185 -0.42 -3.78 10.61
C ASP A 185 -1.78 -3.10 10.43
N VAL A 186 -2.60 -3.57 9.49
CA VAL A 186 -3.91 -3.00 9.17
C VAL A 186 -5.00 -4.05 9.34
N GLY A 187 -6.23 -3.57 9.55
CA GLY A 187 -7.36 -4.42 9.83
C GLY A 187 -7.59 -4.68 11.32
N GLY A 188 -8.50 -5.56 11.63
CA GLY A 188 -8.82 -5.97 12.99
C GLY A 188 -8.87 -7.50 13.02
N ARG A 189 -7.86 -8.14 13.53
CA ARG A 189 -7.77 -9.62 13.67
C ARG A 189 -8.78 -10.19 14.66
N ASP A 190 -9.90 -9.53 14.85
CA ASP A 190 -10.92 -9.87 15.85
C ASP A 190 -11.69 -11.13 15.50
N ASN A 191 -11.45 -11.71 14.32
CA ASN A 191 -12.17 -12.90 13.89
C ASN A 191 -11.22 -14.04 13.55
N ALA A 192 -11.05 -14.98 14.48
CA ALA A 192 -10.25 -16.20 14.29
C ALA A 192 -10.72 -17.08 13.10
N THR A 193 -11.84 -16.75 12.47
CA THR A 193 -12.38 -17.48 11.32
C THR A 193 -11.96 -16.87 9.98
N GLN A 194 -11.42 -15.65 9.95
CA GLN A 194 -10.89 -15.02 8.75
C GLN A 194 -9.38 -14.80 8.90
N PRO A 195 -8.56 -15.59 8.22
CA PRO A 195 -7.10 -15.56 8.41
C PRO A 195 -6.42 -14.33 7.80
N LEU A 196 -7.09 -13.53 6.97
CA LEU A 196 -6.55 -12.34 6.30
C LEU A 196 -7.59 -11.22 6.25
N ASP A 197 -7.15 -9.98 6.47
CA ASP A 197 -7.93 -8.76 6.24
C ASP A 197 -7.85 -8.32 4.76
N ALA A 198 -6.75 -8.68 4.12
CA ALA A 198 -6.43 -8.49 2.71
C ALA A 198 -6.51 -7.01 2.25
N PRO A 199 -5.60 -6.14 2.71
CA PRO A 199 -5.51 -4.77 2.22
C PRO A 199 -5.24 -4.75 0.70
N HIS A 200 -6.09 -4.10 -0.08
CA HIS A 200 -6.02 -4.17 -1.54
C HIS A 200 -5.69 -2.84 -2.18
N VAL A 201 -6.59 -1.88 -2.14
CA VAL A 201 -6.34 -0.55 -2.71
C VAL A 201 -6.00 0.44 -1.60
N ILE A 202 -5.11 1.34 -1.91
CA ILE A 202 -4.69 2.44 -1.05
C ILE A 202 -4.72 3.75 -1.84
N THR A 203 -5.17 4.81 -1.20
CA THR A 203 -5.13 6.18 -1.73
C THR A 203 -4.75 7.15 -0.62
N ILE A 204 -4.22 8.31 -0.97
CA ILE A 204 -3.82 9.36 -0.04
C ILE A 204 -4.51 10.67 -0.42
N ASP A 205 -4.84 11.53 0.55
CA ASP A 205 -5.40 12.84 0.27
C ASP A 205 -4.36 13.77 -0.37
N ASN A 206 -4.83 14.78 -1.11
CA ASN A 206 -3.97 15.70 -1.84
C ASN A 206 -3.05 16.55 -0.94
N GLN A 207 -3.29 16.55 0.37
CA GLN A 207 -2.44 17.20 1.35
C GLN A 207 -1.39 16.26 1.96
N GLY A 208 -1.44 14.96 1.61
CA GLY A 208 -0.52 13.95 2.14
C GLY A 208 -0.71 13.67 3.64
N ARG A 209 -1.89 14.00 4.21
CA ARG A 209 -2.15 13.87 5.65
C ARG A 209 -2.74 12.54 6.05
N TYR A 210 -3.64 12.00 5.22
CA TYR A 210 -4.36 10.77 5.52
C TYR A 210 -4.35 9.84 4.33
N PHE A 211 -4.02 8.58 4.59
CA PHE A 211 -4.24 7.53 3.60
C PHE A 211 -5.41 6.63 4.00
N TYR A 212 -6.03 6.03 2.98
CA TYR A 212 -7.20 5.17 3.12
C TYR A 212 -6.92 3.83 2.48
N VAL A 213 -7.31 2.76 3.16
CA VAL A 213 -7.07 1.37 2.73
C VAL A 213 -8.39 0.62 2.66
N SER A 214 -8.61 -0.13 1.59
CA SER A 214 -9.70 -1.11 1.51
C SER A 214 -9.22 -2.48 1.96
N LEU A 215 -9.99 -3.11 2.85
CA LEU A 215 -9.77 -4.46 3.36
C LEU A 215 -10.79 -5.38 2.71
N ILE A 216 -10.42 -6.01 1.58
CA ILE A 216 -11.38 -6.72 0.73
C ILE A 216 -11.94 -7.98 1.38
N ALA A 217 -11.19 -8.67 2.22
CA ALA A 217 -11.67 -9.87 2.90
C ALA A 217 -12.48 -9.54 4.15
N GLU A 218 -12.15 -8.46 4.85
CA GLU A 218 -12.83 -8.04 6.06
C GLU A 218 -14.06 -7.16 5.80
N GLY A 219 -14.10 -6.46 4.66
CA GLY A 219 -15.23 -5.60 4.28
C GLY A 219 -15.19 -4.20 4.88
N TYR A 220 -14.03 -3.67 5.21
CA TYR A 220 -13.85 -2.35 5.81
C TYR A 220 -13.04 -1.41 4.95
N LEU A 221 -13.27 -0.11 5.13
CA LEU A 221 -12.33 0.95 4.80
C LEU A 221 -11.72 1.50 6.09
N GLU A 222 -10.42 1.68 6.10
CA GLU A 222 -9.68 2.27 7.20
C GLU A 222 -8.96 3.53 6.77
N LYS A 223 -8.88 4.52 7.68
CA LYS A 223 -8.19 5.79 7.52
C LYS A 223 -7.05 5.88 8.51
N TYR A 224 -5.89 6.29 8.04
CA TYR A 224 -4.68 6.43 8.83
C TYR A 224 -4.08 7.81 8.68
N ASP A 225 -3.50 8.32 9.75
CA ASP A 225 -2.62 9.50 9.71
C ASP A 225 -1.29 9.11 9.03
N ALA A 226 -0.93 9.83 7.97
CA ALA A 226 0.22 9.48 7.14
C ALA A 226 1.57 9.80 7.79
N MET A 227 1.61 10.56 8.89
CA MET A 227 2.84 10.89 9.62
C MET A 227 3.05 9.95 10.82
N THR A 228 2.00 9.71 11.60
CA THR A 228 2.06 8.88 12.81
C THR A 228 1.78 7.42 12.57
N TYR A 229 1.18 7.10 11.42
CA TYR A 229 0.72 5.76 11.01
C TYR A 229 -0.37 5.19 11.92
N GLN A 230 -1.04 6.03 12.70
CA GLN A 230 -2.13 5.62 13.57
C GLN A 230 -3.44 5.57 12.79
N ARG A 231 -4.25 4.53 13.03
CA ARG A 231 -5.61 4.46 12.51
C ARG A 231 -6.48 5.52 13.19
N VAL A 232 -7.07 6.41 12.41
CA VAL A 232 -7.90 7.52 12.88
C VAL A 232 -9.37 7.40 12.46
N GLY A 233 -9.70 6.41 11.64
CA GLY A 233 -11.07 6.13 11.23
C GLY A 233 -11.24 4.73 10.66
N ARG A 234 -12.46 4.20 10.75
CA ARG A 234 -12.84 2.89 10.21
C ARG A 234 -14.34 2.85 9.95
N MET A 235 -14.74 2.27 8.82
CA MET A 235 -16.16 2.05 8.51
C MET A 235 -16.36 0.70 7.84
N TYR A 236 -17.51 0.08 8.13
CA TYR A 236 -17.94 -1.09 7.36
C TYR A 236 -18.39 -0.65 5.97
N ALA A 237 -17.75 -1.20 4.96
CA ALA A 237 -17.96 -0.83 3.55
C ALA A 237 -18.78 -1.85 2.77
N GLY A 238 -19.09 -3.00 3.35
CA GLY A 238 -19.73 -4.12 2.67
C GLY A 238 -18.72 -5.13 2.14
N ASN A 239 -19.18 -6.12 1.40
CA ASN A 239 -18.32 -7.18 0.88
C ASN A 239 -17.34 -6.63 -0.16
N SER A 240 -16.09 -7.07 -0.06
CA SER A 240 -15.02 -6.82 -1.04
C SER A 240 -14.92 -5.36 -1.50
N PRO A 241 -14.75 -4.36 -0.59
CA PRO A 241 -14.49 -3.00 -1.01
C PRO A 241 -13.19 -2.97 -1.82
N ALA A 242 -13.26 -2.40 -3.04
CA ALA A 242 -12.13 -2.40 -3.97
C ALA A 242 -11.51 -1.00 -4.08
N HIS A 243 -11.84 -0.26 -5.12
CA HIS A 243 -11.24 1.03 -5.40
C HIS A 243 -11.77 2.15 -4.50
N ILE A 244 -10.88 3.05 -4.11
CA ILE A 244 -11.17 4.26 -3.34
C ILE A 244 -10.61 5.46 -4.08
N ILE A 245 -11.40 6.50 -4.25
CA ILE A 245 -10.97 7.82 -4.72
C ILE A 245 -11.46 8.90 -3.75
N LEU A 246 -10.79 10.04 -3.73
CA LEU A 246 -11.11 11.16 -2.85
C LEU A 246 -11.34 12.43 -3.68
N SER A 247 -12.15 13.36 -3.14
CA SER A 247 -12.24 14.73 -3.64
C SER A 247 -10.93 15.49 -3.40
N ASN A 248 -10.68 16.53 -4.18
CA ASN A 248 -9.45 17.33 -4.08
C ASN A 248 -9.27 17.98 -2.71
N ASP A 249 -10.38 18.36 -2.05
CA ASP A 249 -10.38 18.91 -0.70
C ASP A 249 -10.27 17.82 0.40
N GLY A 250 -10.36 16.56 0.00
CA GLY A 250 -10.26 15.40 0.89
C GLY A 250 -11.47 15.21 1.82
N THR A 251 -12.61 15.90 1.58
CA THR A 251 -13.81 15.80 2.45
C THR A 251 -14.74 14.67 2.06
N ARG A 252 -14.74 14.26 0.80
CA ARG A 252 -15.58 13.19 0.27
C ARG A 252 -14.71 12.08 -0.34
N GLY A 253 -15.23 10.87 -0.29
CA GLY A 253 -14.65 9.74 -0.99
C GLY A 253 -15.70 8.89 -1.66
N TRP A 254 -15.28 8.13 -2.67
CA TRP A 254 -16.10 7.13 -3.35
C TRP A 254 -15.37 5.80 -3.36
N TYR A 255 -16.14 4.72 -3.30
CA TYR A 255 -15.57 3.38 -3.41
C TYR A 255 -16.52 2.42 -4.10
N THR A 256 -15.96 1.33 -4.63
CA THR A 256 -16.68 0.22 -5.25
C THR A 256 -16.61 -1.02 -4.38
N ASN A 257 -17.62 -1.90 -4.53
CA ASN A 257 -17.61 -3.22 -3.95
C ASN A 257 -17.50 -4.27 -5.06
N PHE A 258 -16.40 -4.99 -5.06
CA PHE A 258 -16.07 -6.01 -6.06
C PHE A 258 -16.51 -7.40 -5.59
N ASP A 259 -17.81 -7.58 -5.40
CA ASP A 259 -18.34 -8.89 -4.98
C ASP A 259 -18.79 -9.71 -6.19
N ALA A 260 -18.00 -10.72 -6.55
CA ALA A 260 -18.33 -11.63 -7.64
C ALA A 260 -19.57 -12.51 -7.36
N THR A 261 -19.99 -12.63 -6.12
CA THR A 261 -21.13 -13.51 -5.75
C THR A 261 -22.46 -12.84 -5.93
N LEU A 262 -22.57 -11.62 -6.19
CA LEU A 262 -23.50 -10.99 -6.57
C LEU A 262 -24.40 -10.02 -6.45
N ALA A 263 -24.60 -9.62 -5.47
CA ALA A 263 -25.78 -8.81 -5.19
C ALA A 263 -25.50 -7.31 -5.12
N GLN A 264 -24.26 -6.92 -4.97
CA GLN A 264 -23.88 -5.49 -4.88
C GLN A 264 -23.68 -4.92 -6.29
N LYS A 265 -24.64 -4.10 -6.71
CA LYS A 265 -24.66 -3.41 -8.02
C LYS A 265 -24.58 -1.92 -7.79
N GLU A 266 -23.56 -1.50 -7.00
CA GLU A 266 -23.52 -0.18 -6.42
C GLU A 266 -22.09 0.34 -6.27
N MET A 267 -21.95 1.65 -6.33
CA MET A 267 -20.84 2.39 -5.74
C MET A 267 -21.35 3.28 -4.62
N LYS A 268 -20.48 3.63 -3.70
CA LYS A 268 -20.87 4.43 -2.54
C LYS A 268 -20.01 5.68 -2.41
N GLU A 269 -20.63 6.76 -1.94
CA GLU A 269 -19.97 7.97 -1.49
C GLU A 269 -19.94 7.98 0.05
N PHE A 270 -18.87 8.48 0.64
CA PHE A 270 -18.71 8.59 2.07
C PHE A 270 -18.07 9.92 2.47
N ASP A 271 -18.40 10.38 3.67
CA ASP A 271 -17.75 11.50 4.32
C ASP A 271 -16.47 11.03 4.99
N THR A 272 -15.36 11.65 4.67
CA THR A 272 -14.02 11.23 5.11
C THR A 272 -13.70 11.60 6.55
N GLN A 273 -14.42 12.56 7.14
CA GLN A 273 -14.21 12.96 8.53
C GLN A 273 -14.93 12.01 9.49
N SER A 274 -16.21 11.75 9.22
CA SER A 274 -17.02 10.85 10.04
C SER A 274 -16.84 9.37 9.69
N MET A 275 -16.25 9.06 8.55
CA MET A 275 -16.16 7.70 7.99
C MET A 275 -17.56 7.05 7.93
N THR A 276 -18.52 7.74 7.31
CA THR A 276 -19.90 7.25 7.13
C THR A 276 -20.34 7.36 5.67
N ILE A 277 -21.16 6.40 5.22
CA ILE A 277 -21.73 6.40 3.87
C ILE A 277 -22.76 7.53 3.79
N THR A 278 -22.60 8.39 2.80
CA THR A 278 -23.49 9.53 2.54
C THR A 278 -24.44 9.29 1.38
N ARG A 279 -24.03 8.43 0.43
CA ARG A 279 -24.86 8.11 -0.74
C ARG A 279 -24.55 6.73 -1.26
N VAL A 280 -25.60 6.05 -1.77
CA VAL A 280 -25.48 4.82 -2.53
C VAL A 280 -25.99 5.09 -3.95
N ILE A 281 -25.21 4.69 -4.95
CA ILE A 281 -25.51 4.87 -6.37
C ILE A 281 -25.63 3.46 -6.98
N GLU A 282 -26.84 3.10 -7.39
CA GLU A 282 -27.19 1.74 -7.84
C GLU A 282 -27.69 1.75 -9.29
N GLU A 283 -27.30 0.70 -10.02
CA GLU A 283 -27.84 0.40 -11.33
C GLU A 283 -27.69 -1.11 -11.61
N PHE A 284 -28.70 -1.73 -12.24
CA PHE A 284 -28.79 -3.17 -12.40
C PHE A 284 -27.62 -3.81 -13.18
N ARG A 285 -26.92 -3.02 -14.01
CA ARG A 285 -25.72 -3.42 -14.76
C ARG A 285 -24.40 -3.11 -14.04
N MET A 286 -24.42 -2.50 -12.87
CA MET A 286 -23.21 -2.30 -12.06
C MET A 286 -22.73 -3.62 -11.44
N THR A 287 -22.44 -4.62 -12.25
CA THR A 287 -21.94 -5.89 -11.75
C THR A 287 -20.42 -5.89 -11.68
N MET A 288 -19.89 -6.27 -10.52
CA MET A 288 -18.45 -6.21 -10.21
C MET A 288 -17.85 -4.83 -10.55
N PRO A 289 -18.36 -3.74 -9.95
CA PRO A 289 -17.79 -2.42 -10.17
C PRO A 289 -16.37 -2.38 -9.59
N HIS A 290 -15.40 -1.94 -10.38
CA HIS A 290 -14.00 -2.00 -10.00
C HIS A 290 -13.31 -0.63 -10.14
N GLY A 291 -12.81 -0.27 -11.31
CA GLY A 291 -12.05 0.96 -11.51
C GLY A 291 -12.87 2.23 -11.30
N LEU A 292 -12.34 3.16 -10.50
CA LEU A 292 -12.88 4.49 -10.26
C LEU A 292 -11.86 5.56 -10.57
N ARG A 293 -12.32 6.68 -11.13
CA ARG A 293 -11.57 7.94 -11.21
C ARG A 293 -12.50 9.13 -11.07
N LEU A 294 -12.02 10.17 -10.38
CA LEU A 294 -12.62 11.50 -10.35
C LEU A 294 -11.91 12.38 -11.38
N THR A 295 -12.65 13.12 -12.19
CA THR A 295 -12.06 14.15 -13.06
C THR A 295 -11.38 15.22 -12.22
N ARG A 296 -10.34 15.88 -12.76
CA ARG A 296 -9.66 16.99 -12.05
C ARG A 296 -10.58 18.16 -11.77
N SER A 297 -11.53 18.37 -12.64
CA SER A 297 -12.63 19.35 -12.46
C SER A 297 -13.60 18.98 -11.35
N GLU A 298 -13.54 17.74 -10.84
CA GLU A 298 -14.53 17.16 -9.91
C GLU A 298 -15.97 17.14 -10.44
N GLU A 299 -16.15 17.28 -11.74
CA GLU A 299 -17.48 17.25 -12.35
C GLU A 299 -18.01 15.81 -12.42
N TYR A 300 -17.14 14.83 -12.74
CA TYR A 300 -17.56 13.45 -12.96
C TYR A 300 -16.75 12.45 -12.15
N VAL A 301 -17.45 11.44 -11.63
CA VAL A 301 -16.87 10.16 -11.25
C VAL A 301 -17.02 9.20 -12.43
N LEU A 302 -15.92 8.65 -12.90
CA LEU A 302 -15.87 7.61 -13.92
C LEU A 302 -15.73 6.25 -13.28
N MET A 303 -16.48 5.27 -13.76
CA MET A 303 -16.47 3.91 -13.21
C MET A 303 -16.48 2.86 -14.34
N ALA A 304 -15.71 1.79 -14.15
CA ALA A 304 -15.72 0.59 -14.99
C ALA A 304 -16.26 -0.61 -14.22
N THR A 305 -17.03 -1.47 -14.91
CA THR A 305 -17.60 -2.69 -14.34
C THR A 305 -17.07 -3.92 -15.08
N GLU A 306 -16.41 -4.82 -14.35
CA GLU A 306 -15.85 -6.03 -14.94
C GLU A 306 -16.93 -7.01 -15.40
N GLY A 307 -17.95 -7.20 -14.58
CA GLY A 307 -18.95 -8.23 -14.82
C GLY A 307 -19.93 -7.90 -15.94
N SER A 308 -20.26 -6.62 -16.11
CA SER A 308 -21.19 -6.15 -17.18
C SER A 308 -20.51 -5.49 -18.36
N GLU A 309 -19.22 -5.17 -18.23
CA GLU A 309 -18.39 -4.53 -19.28
C GLU A 309 -18.89 -3.15 -19.71
N PHE A 310 -19.31 -2.32 -18.74
CA PHE A 310 -19.75 -0.95 -18.99
C PHE A 310 -18.80 0.08 -18.41
N PHE A 311 -18.75 1.22 -19.07
CA PHE A 311 -18.14 2.46 -18.59
C PHE A 311 -19.23 3.46 -18.23
N TYR A 312 -19.15 4.04 -17.05
CA TYR A 312 -20.14 4.95 -16.49
C TYR A 312 -19.57 6.35 -16.32
N ILE A 313 -20.40 7.35 -16.59
CA ILE A 313 -20.14 8.76 -16.27
C ILE A 313 -21.21 9.19 -15.28
N ILE A 314 -20.77 9.56 -14.08
CA ILE A 314 -21.62 9.88 -12.95
C ILE A 314 -21.31 11.29 -12.51
N GLN A 315 -22.33 12.14 -12.31
CA GLN A 315 -22.13 13.49 -11.80
C GLN A 315 -21.70 13.43 -10.33
N ALA A 316 -20.51 13.91 -10.02
CA ALA A 316 -19.94 13.78 -8.68
C ALA A 316 -20.74 14.52 -7.59
N SER A 317 -21.36 15.64 -7.91
CA SER A 317 -22.13 16.44 -6.95
C SER A 317 -23.47 15.80 -6.56
N THR A 318 -24.14 15.13 -7.49
CA THR A 318 -25.48 14.58 -7.29
C THR A 318 -25.55 13.08 -7.19
N GLY A 319 -24.52 12.35 -7.69
CA GLY A 319 -24.54 10.90 -7.86
C GLY A 319 -25.42 10.42 -9.05
N GLN A 320 -25.91 11.34 -9.87
CA GLN A 320 -26.72 11.00 -11.03
C GLN A 320 -25.84 10.30 -12.09
N ILE A 321 -26.26 9.13 -12.54
CA ILE A 321 -25.69 8.46 -13.71
C ILE A 321 -26.14 9.26 -14.93
N LEU A 322 -25.18 9.89 -15.59
CA LEU A 322 -25.46 10.69 -16.79
C LEU A 322 -25.50 9.82 -18.04
N ASP A 323 -24.51 8.95 -18.16
CA ASP A 323 -24.33 8.09 -19.33
C ASP A 323 -23.72 6.74 -18.95
N THR A 324 -24.02 5.73 -19.78
CA THR A 324 -23.41 4.40 -19.72
C THR A 324 -23.03 3.94 -21.12
N TYR A 325 -21.82 3.42 -21.27
CA TYR A 325 -21.28 2.97 -22.55
C TYR A 325 -20.81 1.53 -22.45
N PRO A 326 -21.29 0.61 -23.31
CA PRO A 326 -20.68 -0.71 -23.39
C PRO A 326 -19.25 -0.58 -23.93
N VAL A 327 -18.32 -1.28 -23.29
CA VAL A 327 -16.93 -1.35 -23.77
C VAL A 327 -16.83 -2.21 -25.01
N ASP A 328 -17.68 -3.24 -25.10
CA ASP A 328 -17.87 -4.04 -26.31
C ASP A 328 -18.86 -3.33 -27.27
N PRO A 329 -18.41 -2.89 -28.45
CA PRO A 329 -19.28 -2.20 -29.40
C PRO A 329 -20.39 -3.11 -29.99
N SER A 330 -20.31 -4.42 -29.80
CA SER A 330 -21.35 -5.36 -30.24
C SER A 330 -22.53 -5.46 -29.26
N VAL A 331 -22.37 -4.98 -28.04
CA VAL A 331 -23.41 -4.99 -27.00
C VAL A 331 -24.37 -3.82 -27.21
N PRO A 332 -25.67 -4.06 -27.36
CA PRO A 332 -26.64 -2.97 -27.46
C PRO A 332 -26.70 -2.18 -26.12
N PRO A 333 -27.15 -0.93 -26.15
CA PRO A 333 -27.18 -0.06 -24.95
C PRO A 333 -27.92 -0.65 -23.73
N ASN A 334 -28.91 -1.53 -23.98
CA ASN A 334 -29.66 -2.23 -22.94
C ASN A 334 -29.21 -3.67 -22.72
N GLY A 335 -28.10 -4.08 -23.32
CA GLY A 335 -27.54 -5.44 -23.21
C GLY A 335 -26.75 -5.65 -21.94
N ILE A 336 -26.20 -6.84 -21.83
CA ILE A 336 -25.22 -7.24 -20.82
C ILE A 336 -23.93 -7.58 -21.56
N GLY A 337 -22.78 -7.29 -20.96
CA GLY A 337 -21.48 -7.58 -21.53
C GLY A 337 -21.26 -9.06 -21.84
N THR A 338 -20.37 -9.32 -22.77
CA THR A 338 -20.09 -10.67 -23.30
C THR A 338 -18.97 -11.37 -22.55
N ASN A 339 -18.38 -10.72 -21.54
CA ASN A 339 -17.19 -11.17 -20.82
C ASN A 339 -15.98 -11.40 -21.77
N ASN A 340 -15.85 -10.53 -22.78
CA ASN A 340 -14.74 -10.56 -23.75
C ASN A 340 -13.66 -9.53 -23.46
N PHE A 341 -13.99 -8.46 -22.73
CA PHE A 341 -13.10 -7.33 -22.48
C PHE A 341 -12.67 -7.24 -21.01
N VAL A 342 -13.61 -7.29 -20.06
CA VAL A 342 -13.38 -7.16 -18.62
C VAL A 342 -12.64 -5.86 -18.29
N PRO A 343 -13.31 -4.68 -18.42
CA PRO A 343 -12.70 -3.39 -18.12
C PRO A 343 -12.39 -3.28 -16.62
N TYR A 344 -11.15 -2.89 -16.30
CA TYR A 344 -10.60 -3.02 -14.95
C TYR A 344 -10.33 -1.68 -14.28
N GLN A 345 -9.46 -0.86 -14.86
CA GLN A 345 -9.03 0.41 -14.28
C GLN A 345 -9.18 1.55 -15.27
N ILE A 346 -9.28 2.77 -14.73
CA ILE A 346 -9.39 4.01 -15.50
C ILE A 346 -8.27 4.94 -15.09
N ALA A 347 -7.63 5.59 -16.07
CA ALA A 347 -6.80 6.76 -15.88
C ALA A 347 -7.31 7.89 -16.78
N ILE A 348 -7.19 9.15 -16.35
CA ILE A 348 -7.71 10.32 -17.04
C ILE A 348 -6.55 11.26 -17.37
N THR A 349 -6.53 11.82 -18.58
CA THR A 349 -5.55 12.85 -18.94
C THR A 349 -5.71 14.09 -18.05
N PRO A 350 -4.60 14.82 -17.77
CA PRO A 350 -4.64 15.99 -16.88
C PRO A 350 -5.60 17.11 -17.30
N ASP A 351 -6.03 17.15 -18.55
CA ASP A 351 -6.97 18.11 -19.11
C ASP A 351 -8.43 17.62 -19.14
N ASP A 352 -8.72 16.46 -18.49
CA ASP A 352 -10.03 15.81 -18.44
C ASP A 352 -10.66 15.49 -19.80
N LYS A 353 -9.86 15.36 -20.88
CA LYS A 353 -10.41 15.09 -22.22
C LYS A 353 -10.52 13.64 -22.58
N PHE A 354 -9.60 12.81 -22.07
CA PHE A 354 -9.56 11.40 -22.43
C PHE A 354 -9.47 10.52 -21.20
N ALA A 355 -10.25 9.42 -21.20
CA ALA A 355 -10.13 8.33 -20.25
C ALA A 355 -9.52 7.12 -20.96
N TYR A 356 -8.54 6.50 -20.31
CA TYR A 356 -7.90 5.26 -20.73
C TYR A 356 -8.39 4.16 -19.83
N ILE A 357 -8.89 3.06 -20.40
CA ILE A 357 -9.50 1.95 -19.66
C ILE A 357 -8.75 0.66 -20.01
N THR A 358 -8.09 0.03 -19.06
CA THR A 358 -7.50 -1.30 -19.27
C THR A 358 -8.58 -2.37 -19.35
N CYS A 359 -8.45 -3.30 -20.29
CA CYS A 359 -9.34 -4.42 -20.48
C CYS A 359 -8.55 -5.73 -20.31
N LEU A 360 -8.81 -6.44 -19.20
CA LEU A 360 -8.01 -7.60 -18.77
C LEU A 360 -7.94 -8.70 -19.80
N LYS A 361 -9.08 -9.00 -20.42
CA LYS A 361 -9.24 -10.20 -21.25
C LYS A 361 -8.93 -9.96 -22.71
N SER A 362 -9.23 -8.77 -23.23
CA SER A 362 -8.86 -8.37 -24.59
C SER A 362 -7.40 -7.94 -24.73
N ASN A 363 -6.69 -7.73 -23.59
CA ASN A 363 -5.29 -7.32 -23.58
C ASN A 363 -5.05 -5.99 -24.29
N ASP A 364 -5.90 -5.03 -24.03
CA ASP A 364 -5.84 -3.70 -24.63
C ASP A 364 -6.17 -2.59 -23.63
N VAL A 365 -5.91 -1.36 -24.06
CA VAL A 365 -6.37 -0.13 -23.43
C VAL A 365 -7.36 0.53 -24.38
N ARG A 366 -8.58 0.78 -23.91
CA ARG A 366 -9.60 1.52 -24.63
C ARG A 366 -9.53 2.99 -24.30
N VAL A 367 -9.56 3.83 -25.32
CA VAL A 367 -9.55 5.30 -25.15
C VAL A 367 -10.94 5.84 -25.38
N PHE A 368 -11.45 6.53 -24.38
CA PHE A 368 -12.76 7.19 -24.44
C PHE A 368 -12.57 8.72 -24.46
N ASP A 369 -13.16 9.37 -25.46
CA ASP A 369 -13.22 10.83 -25.55
C ASP A 369 -14.35 11.35 -24.66
N LEU A 370 -13.99 12.04 -23.57
CA LEU A 370 -14.93 12.57 -22.59
C LEU A 370 -15.72 13.79 -23.13
N VAL A 371 -15.21 14.48 -24.14
CA VAL A 371 -15.87 15.61 -24.77
C VAL A 371 -16.93 15.15 -25.76
N ASN A 372 -16.54 14.22 -26.66
CA ASN A 372 -17.43 13.69 -27.70
C ASN A 372 -18.25 12.48 -27.24
N ARG A 373 -18.00 11.98 -26.03
CA ARG A 373 -18.74 10.88 -25.40
C ARG A 373 -18.70 9.57 -26.22
N ALA A 374 -17.51 9.16 -26.66
CA ALA A 374 -17.35 7.98 -27.50
C ALA A 374 -16.00 7.29 -27.28
N PHE A 375 -15.99 5.95 -27.42
CA PHE A 375 -14.75 5.20 -27.61
C PHE A 375 -14.16 5.52 -28.99
N ILE A 376 -12.88 5.91 -29.02
CA ILE A 376 -12.23 6.38 -30.24
C ILE A 376 -11.07 5.51 -30.70
N LEU A 377 -10.45 4.74 -29.76
CA LEU A 377 -9.24 4.00 -30.07
C LEU A 377 -9.08 2.78 -29.16
N THR A 378 -8.39 1.77 -29.70
CA THR A 378 -7.92 0.59 -28.98
C THR A 378 -6.42 0.44 -29.13
N ILE A 379 -5.70 0.33 -28.04
CA ILE A 379 -4.24 0.20 -27.99
C ILE A 379 -3.88 -1.18 -27.47
N PRO A 380 -3.37 -2.11 -28.30
CA PRO A 380 -2.90 -3.41 -27.82
C PRO A 380 -1.72 -3.27 -26.87
N VAL A 381 -1.73 -4.04 -25.77
CA VAL A 381 -0.68 -4.09 -24.75
C VAL A 381 -0.29 -5.53 -24.42
N GLY A 382 0.41 -5.77 -23.33
CA GLY A 382 0.74 -7.12 -22.89
C GLY A 382 -0.45 -7.85 -22.26
N LEU A 383 -0.24 -9.10 -21.82
CA LEU A 383 -1.31 -9.98 -21.34
C LEU A 383 -1.81 -9.55 -19.95
N ASN A 384 -3.14 -9.51 -19.81
CA ASN A 384 -3.86 -9.19 -18.58
C ASN A 384 -3.40 -7.85 -17.96
N PRO A 385 -3.66 -6.71 -18.66
CA PRO A 385 -3.27 -5.39 -18.18
C PRO A 385 -4.11 -4.97 -16.98
N LEU A 386 -3.45 -4.55 -15.88
CA LEU A 386 -4.10 -4.18 -14.63
C LEU A 386 -4.16 -2.65 -14.41
N ALA A 387 -3.86 -2.21 -13.20
CA ALA A 387 -4.04 -0.82 -12.75
C ALA A 387 -2.94 0.10 -13.27
N HIS A 388 -3.19 0.65 -14.43
CA HIS A 388 -2.34 1.61 -15.12
C HIS A 388 -2.45 3.03 -14.52
N GLU A 389 -1.46 3.88 -14.84
CA GLU A 389 -1.45 5.28 -14.42
C GLU A 389 -0.83 6.16 -15.51
N ILE A 390 -1.28 7.41 -15.55
CA ILE A 390 -0.75 8.46 -16.44
C ILE A 390 0.26 9.29 -15.65
N SER A 391 1.43 9.58 -16.27
CA SER A 391 2.45 10.43 -15.66
C SER A 391 1.91 11.83 -15.36
N PRO A 392 2.44 12.53 -14.33
CA PRO A 392 1.94 13.85 -13.93
C PRO A 392 1.94 14.92 -15.02
N ASP A 393 2.87 14.81 -15.97
CA ASP A 393 2.97 15.70 -17.15
C ASP A 393 1.96 15.36 -18.26
N GLY A 394 1.21 14.26 -18.10
CA GLY A 394 0.21 13.80 -19.08
C GLY A 394 0.79 13.19 -20.35
N ARG A 395 2.10 12.92 -20.39
CA ARG A 395 2.75 12.42 -21.61
C ARG A 395 2.72 10.89 -21.74
N TRP A 396 2.87 10.19 -20.64
CA TRP A 396 3.05 8.75 -20.62
C TRP A 396 1.92 8.03 -19.89
N CYS A 397 1.46 6.90 -20.43
CA CYS A 397 0.63 5.96 -19.70
C CYS A 397 1.40 4.66 -19.54
N TYR A 398 1.56 4.20 -18.29
CA TYR A 398 2.25 2.96 -17.96
C TYR A 398 1.23 1.90 -17.58
N VAL A 399 1.26 0.78 -18.29
CA VAL A 399 0.29 -0.31 -18.16
C VAL A 399 0.99 -1.57 -17.66
N PRO A 400 0.74 -2.01 -16.42
CA PRO A 400 1.29 -3.26 -15.90
C PRO A 400 0.56 -4.44 -16.54
N ASN A 401 1.31 -5.30 -17.21
CA ASN A 401 0.81 -6.50 -17.89
C ASN A 401 1.07 -7.71 -16.99
N ARG A 402 0.10 -8.07 -16.17
CA ARG A 402 0.24 -9.06 -15.10
C ARG A 402 0.79 -10.40 -15.57
N ASN A 403 0.24 -10.94 -16.64
CA ASN A 403 0.60 -12.27 -17.14
C ASN A 403 1.79 -12.26 -18.10
N SER A 404 2.30 -11.07 -18.47
CA SER A 404 3.53 -10.92 -19.27
C SER A 404 4.74 -10.49 -18.44
N ASN A 405 4.58 -10.24 -17.13
CA ASN A 405 5.64 -9.73 -16.24
C ASN A 405 6.33 -8.47 -16.82
N SER A 406 5.55 -7.58 -17.42
CA SER A 406 6.05 -6.42 -18.15
C SER A 406 5.21 -5.18 -17.92
N VAL A 407 5.73 -4.02 -18.31
CA VAL A 407 4.98 -2.76 -18.36
C VAL A 407 5.03 -2.24 -19.79
N SER A 408 3.87 -1.95 -20.38
CA SER A 408 3.77 -1.21 -21.64
C SER A 408 3.79 0.28 -21.36
N VAL A 409 4.62 1.05 -22.07
CA VAL A 409 4.71 2.51 -22.03
C VAL A 409 4.04 3.06 -23.28
N ILE A 410 2.93 3.75 -23.11
CA ILE A 410 2.18 4.40 -24.19
C ILE A 410 2.54 5.88 -24.22
N ASP A 411 2.95 6.41 -25.36
CA ASP A 411 3.06 7.86 -25.61
C ASP A 411 1.67 8.39 -25.94
N LEU A 412 1.13 9.25 -25.07
CA LEU A 412 -0.21 9.79 -25.19
C LEU A 412 -0.34 10.85 -26.30
N THR A 413 0.78 11.32 -26.83
CA THR A 413 0.76 12.22 -28.00
C THR A 413 0.48 11.50 -29.31
N THR A 414 0.86 10.23 -29.38
CA THR A 414 0.68 9.34 -30.55
C THR A 414 -0.31 8.21 -30.31
N ASN A 415 -0.65 7.96 -29.05
CA ASN A 415 -1.45 6.79 -28.62
C ASN A 415 -0.88 5.44 -29.07
N THR A 416 0.45 5.32 -29.00
CA THR A 416 1.16 4.10 -29.38
C THR A 416 2.06 3.59 -28.26
N VAL A 417 2.22 2.26 -28.14
CA VAL A 417 3.22 1.67 -27.26
C VAL A 417 4.61 1.93 -27.83
N VAL A 418 5.40 2.73 -27.14
CA VAL A 418 6.76 3.09 -27.55
C VAL A 418 7.82 2.19 -26.90
N LYS A 419 7.48 1.55 -25.78
CA LYS A 419 8.38 0.63 -25.08
C LYS A 419 7.59 -0.41 -24.30
N THR A 420 8.12 -1.64 -24.26
CA THR A 420 7.70 -2.67 -23.31
C THR A 420 8.88 -2.97 -22.40
N ILE A 421 8.73 -2.68 -21.11
CA ILE A 421 9.73 -2.95 -20.08
C ILE A 421 9.50 -4.38 -19.61
N ALA A 422 10.36 -5.29 -20.02
CA ALA A 422 10.28 -6.69 -19.64
C ALA A 422 10.88 -6.96 -18.25
N ASN A 423 10.45 -8.04 -17.62
CA ASN A 423 10.98 -8.51 -16.32
C ASN A 423 10.95 -7.44 -15.22
N VAL A 424 9.86 -6.67 -15.14
CA VAL A 424 9.69 -5.66 -14.09
C VAL A 424 9.54 -6.30 -12.70
N GLY A 425 9.06 -7.52 -12.63
CA GLY A 425 8.78 -8.35 -11.47
C GLY A 425 7.70 -9.35 -11.86
N ALA A 426 7.42 -10.33 -10.99
CA ALA A 426 6.38 -11.31 -11.28
C ALA A 426 5.00 -10.73 -10.97
N GLN A 427 4.11 -10.78 -11.96
CA GLN A 427 2.72 -10.34 -11.84
C GLN A 427 2.59 -8.86 -11.42
N PRO A 428 3.05 -7.89 -12.24
CA PRO A 428 2.90 -6.48 -11.95
C PRO A 428 1.42 -6.10 -11.84
N HIS A 429 1.06 -5.32 -10.79
CA HIS A 429 -0.33 -5.04 -10.43
C HIS A 429 -0.72 -3.57 -10.64
N LYS A 430 -0.07 -2.67 -9.91
CA LYS A 430 -0.39 -1.24 -9.94
C LYS A 430 0.87 -0.38 -10.09
N ILE A 431 0.68 0.80 -10.65
CA ILE A 431 1.73 1.79 -10.84
C ILE A 431 1.31 3.09 -10.18
N ASP A 432 2.29 3.82 -9.64
CA ASP A 432 2.16 5.22 -9.29
C ASP A 432 3.48 5.97 -9.57
N PHE A 433 3.40 7.28 -9.76
CA PHE A 433 4.51 8.14 -10.12
C PHE A 433 4.89 9.07 -8.97
N THR A 434 6.19 9.40 -8.87
CA THR A 434 6.61 10.55 -8.07
C THR A 434 6.01 11.84 -8.64
N ALA A 435 5.78 12.82 -7.78
CA ALA A 435 5.11 14.08 -8.18
C ALA A 435 5.82 14.83 -9.32
N ASP A 436 7.15 14.70 -9.40
CA ASP A 436 7.96 15.25 -10.50
C ASP A 436 7.92 14.39 -11.78
N GLY A 437 7.27 13.23 -11.76
CA GLY A 437 7.18 12.29 -12.87
C GLY A 437 8.49 11.56 -13.21
N ARG A 438 9.53 11.71 -12.39
CA ARG A 438 10.83 11.10 -12.68
C ARG A 438 10.84 9.60 -12.48
N TYR A 439 10.21 9.14 -11.41
CA TYR A 439 10.18 7.71 -11.10
C TYR A 439 8.76 7.16 -11.13
N ALA A 440 8.62 5.95 -11.67
CA ALA A 440 7.42 5.14 -11.55
C ALA A 440 7.71 3.92 -10.68
N TYR A 441 6.80 3.60 -9.77
CA TYR A 441 6.88 2.46 -8.87
C TYR A 441 5.80 1.45 -9.23
N VAL A 442 6.20 0.20 -9.47
CA VAL A 442 5.33 -0.87 -9.93
C VAL A 442 5.29 -1.98 -8.89
N THR A 443 4.13 -2.22 -8.29
CA THR A 443 3.93 -3.36 -7.38
C THR A 443 3.85 -4.66 -8.15
N CYS A 444 4.49 -5.73 -7.64
CA CYS A 444 4.54 -7.05 -8.27
C CYS A 444 4.20 -8.12 -7.24
N GLU A 445 3.10 -8.84 -7.47
CA GLU A 445 2.47 -9.76 -6.50
C GLU A 445 3.35 -10.96 -6.12
N SER A 446 4.09 -11.51 -7.08
CA SER A 446 4.97 -12.69 -6.95
C SER A 446 4.27 -13.97 -6.45
N VAL A 447 2.96 -14.12 -6.72
CA VAL A 447 2.15 -15.26 -6.24
C VAL A 447 2.57 -16.58 -6.88
N SER A 448 3.02 -16.53 -8.13
CA SER A 448 3.42 -17.72 -8.91
C SER A 448 4.91 -18.02 -8.90
N GLY A 449 5.65 -17.45 -7.96
CA GLY A 449 7.11 -17.51 -7.93
C GLY A 449 7.71 -16.45 -8.84
N GLY A 450 8.54 -15.62 -8.29
CA GLY A 450 9.28 -14.57 -8.98
C GLY A 450 10.67 -14.51 -8.42
N PHE A 451 11.41 -13.49 -8.82
CA PHE A 451 12.66 -13.18 -8.19
C PHE A 451 12.40 -12.70 -6.76
N VAL A 452 12.59 -13.61 -5.82
CA VAL A 452 12.57 -13.28 -4.40
C VAL A 452 13.99 -13.43 -3.87
N HIS A 453 14.47 -12.39 -3.22
CA HIS A 453 15.79 -12.41 -2.58
C HIS A 453 15.78 -13.39 -1.39
N HIS A 454 14.62 -13.54 -0.75
CA HIS A 454 14.39 -14.48 0.35
C HIS A 454 13.29 -15.48 -0.04
N PRO A 455 13.52 -16.79 0.10
CA PRO A 455 12.54 -17.81 -0.25
C PRO A 455 11.26 -17.70 0.60
N PRO A 456 10.14 -18.19 0.08
CA PRO A 456 8.86 -18.15 0.78
C PRO A 456 8.94 -18.95 2.07
N ASN A 457 8.24 -18.44 3.08
CA ASN A 457 8.08 -19.13 4.34
C ASN A 457 6.60 -19.26 4.69
N SER A 458 6.23 -20.38 5.28
CA SER A 458 4.84 -20.70 5.68
C SER A 458 3.79 -20.35 4.63
N GLY A 459 4.11 -20.50 3.32
CA GLY A 459 3.21 -20.20 2.21
C GLY A 459 3.11 -18.70 1.84
N LYS A 460 3.86 -17.81 2.50
CA LYS A 460 3.90 -16.37 2.17
C LYS A 460 5.15 -16.07 1.36
N THR A 461 4.99 -15.77 0.09
CA THR A 461 6.08 -15.36 -0.80
C THR A 461 6.23 -13.84 -0.75
N PRO A 462 7.42 -13.29 -0.45
CA PRO A 462 7.68 -11.87 -0.59
C PRO A 462 7.42 -11.42 -2.03
N GLY A 463 6.79 -10.26 -2.18
CA GLY A 463 6.66 -9.59 -3.46
C GLY A 463 7.75 -8.54 -3.65
N THR A 464 7.67 -7.80 -4.75
CA THR A 464 8.61 -6.72 -5.04
C THR A 464 7.88 -5.45 -5.49
N THR A 465 8.55 -4.31 -5.34
CA THR A 465 8.18 -3.07 -6.02
C THR A 465 9.34 -2.64 -6.91
N ALA A 466 9.10 -2.62 -8.22
CA ALA A 466 10.09 -2.20 -9.19
C ALA A 466 10.12 -0.67 -9.29
N VAL A 467 11.32 -0.09 -9.38
CA VAL A 467 11.54 1.34 -9.59
C VAL A 467 12.01 1.55 -11.03
N ILE A 468 11.30 2.39 -11.77
CA ILE A 468 11.59 2.72 -13.17
C ILE A 468 11.98 4.20 -13.23
N ASP A 469 13.15 4.51 -13.80
CA ASP A 469 13.54 5.88 -14.13
C ASP A 469 12.94 6.26 -15.50
N VAL A 470 11.94 7.11 -15.47
CA VAL A 470 11.20 7.58 -16.64
C VAL A 470 12.10 8.44 -17.52
N TRP A 471 12.89 9.32 -16.90
CA TRP A 471 13.75 10.27 -17.62
C TRP A 471 14.99 9.62 -18.23
N ALA A 472 15.45 8.51 -17.66
CA ALA A 472 16.56 7.72 -18.20
C ALA A 472 16.10 6.68 -19.24
N GLY A 473 15.04 6.99 -20.00
CA GLY A 473 14.55 6.13 -21.09
C GLY A 473 13.70 4.95 -20.59
N HIS A 474 12.94 5.14 -19.54
CA HIS A 474 12.00 4.14 -19.00
C HIS A 474 12.70 2.82 -18.62
N ASN A 475 13.79 2.89 -17.87
CA ASN A 475 14.54 1.71 -17.45
C ASN A 475 14.25 1.34 -16.00
N LYS A 476 14.03 0.05 -15.73
CA LYS A 476 14.02 -0.46 -14.37
C LYS A 476 15.41 -0.32 -13.76
N ILE A 477 15.50 0.32 -12.61
CA ILE A 477 16.76 0.62 -11.93
C ILE A 477 16.94 -0.12 -10.61
N LYS A 478 15.83 -0.57 -9.98
CA LYS A 478 15.87 -1.25 -8.68
C LYS A 478 14.62 -2.12 -8.48
N ASP A 479 14.78 -3.16 -7.67
CA ASP A 479 13.68 -3.88 -7.01
C ASP A 479 13.78 -3.63 -5.50
N ILE A 480 12.64 -3.41 -4.87
CA ILE A 480 12.50 -3.29 -3.42
C ILE A 480 11.71 -4.51 -2.96
N GLU A 481 12.28 -5.34 -2.09
CA GLU A 481 11.55 -6.48 -1.53
C GLU A 481 10.44 -5.99 -0.58
N MET A 482 9.25 -6.54 -0.74
CA MET A 482 8.06 -6.22 0.02
C MET A 482 7.62 -7.42 0.87
N ALA A 483 6.59 -7.23 1.69
CA ALA A 483 5.86 -8.35 2.26
C ALA A 483 5.04 -9.08 1.17
N SER A 484 4.15 -10.01 1.54
CA SER A 484 3.49 -10.87 0.56
C SER A 484 2.37 -10.16 -0.20
N PHE A 485 2.36 -10.31 -1.51
CA PHE A 485 1.36 -9.78 -2.44
C PHE A 485 1.22 -8.25 -2.37
N PRO A 486 2.24 -7.47 -2.77
CA PRO A 486 2.07 -6.03 -2.93
C PRO A 486 1.08 -5.75 -4.09
N ALA A 487 -0.02 -5.07 -3.76
CA ALA A 487 -1.12 -4.79 -4.68
C ALA A 487 -1.26 -3.29 -4.96
N GLY A 488 -1.90 -2.56 -4.07
CA GLY A 488 -2.12 -1.12 -4.19
C GLY A 488 -0.88 -0.30 -3.83
N ILE A 489 -0.73 0.85 -4.47
CA ILE A 489 0.30 1.84 -4.15
C ILE A 489 -0.29 3.24 -4.24
N CYS A 490 0.12 4.13 -3.33
CA CYS A 490 -0.02 5.57 -3.47
C CYS A 490 1.25 6.27 -2.98
N ILE A 491 1.64 7.32 -3.68
CA ILE A 491 2.81 8.14 -3.37
C ILE A 491 2.35 9.48 -2.79
N THR A 492 3.07 9.98 -1.76
CA THR A 492 2.78 11.29 -1.19
C THR A 492 2.83 12.36 -2.27
N PRO A 493 1.84 13.27 -2.31
CA PRO A 493 1.91 14.43 -3.19
C PRO A 493 3.19 15.22 -2.92
N GLY A 494 3.86 15.68 -3.96
CA GLY A 494 4.99 16.58 -3.79
C GLY A 494 4.54 17.79 -2.98
N LEU A 495 5.35 18.22 -2.02
CA LEU A 495 5.12 19.51 -1.38
C LEU A 495 5.21 20.54 -2.49
N GLY A 496 4.06 21.09 -2.89
CA GLY A 496 4.02 22.12 -3.93
C GLY A 496 4.98 23.25 -3.57
N ASN A 497 5.89 23.56 -4.48
CA ASN A 497 6.71 24.76 -4.44
C ASN A 497 5.85 26.00 -4.62
#